data_ac799d475c19fc6b3d8337b20ae4f9af
#
_entry.id   ac799d475c19fc6b3d8337b20ae4f9af
#
_cell.length_a   1.000
_cell.length_b   1.000
_cell.length_c   1.000
_cell.angle_alpha   90.00
_cell.angle_beta   90.00
_cell.angle_gamma   90.00
#
_symmetry.space_group_name_H-M   'P 1'
#
loop_
_entity.id
_entity.type
_entity.pdbx_description
1 polymer ?
#
loop_
_entity_poly.entity_id
_entity_poly.type
_entity_poly.pdbx_seq_one_letter_code
_entity_poly.pdbx_strand_id
1 'polypeptide(L)'
;MASTYSSNLKLQLMGTGDNAGTWGAVTNLNLGTALEEAVAGTIDVAFSSADVTLTLTDANTAQPARNMRLNLTGTSGGARSLIVPAIEKMYVINNGLADACTVKVTGQTGVAVPAGKTTLLFNNGTDVVNAITHLASLTLATDLAVADGGTGSSTLAANNVLLGNG
;
A
#
# COMPACT_ATOMS: atom_id res chain seq x y z
N MET A 1 -7.21 -34.20 -8.23
CA MET A 1 -6.48 -33.15 -8.98
C MET A 1 -5.76 -32.30 -7.94
N ALA A 2 -4.47 -32.00 -8.11
CA ALA A 2 -3.72 -31.25 -7.10
C ALA A 2 -4.29 -29.83 -6.91
N SER A 3 -4.29 -29.35 -5.67
CA SER A 3 -4.64 -27.98 -5.33
C SER A 3 -3.67 -27.00 -6.00
N THR A 4 -4.16 -25.82 -6.36
CA THR A 4 -3.37 -24.71 -6.92
C THR A 4 -3.58 -23.46 -6.09
N TYR A 5 -3.03 -22.30 -6.51
CA TYR A 5 -3.18 -21.05 -5.79
C TYR A 5 -3.65 -19.94 -6.72
N SER A 6 -4.47 -19.02 -6.20
CA SER A 6 -4.89 -17.83 -6.95
C SER A 6 -3.69 -16.93 -7.27
N SER A 7 -3.74 -16.22 -8.38
CA SER A 7 -2.60 -15.44 -8.89
C SER A 7 -2.16 -14.33 -7.95
N ASN A 8 -3.10 -13.53 -7.44
CA ASN A 8 -2.79 -12.32 -6.67
C ASN A 8 -2.67 -12.57 -5.16
N LEU A 9 -3.66 -13.23 -4.56
CA LEU A 9 -3.72 -13.38 -3.11
C LEU A 9 -3.19 -14.72 -2.59
N LYS A 10 -2.84 -15.64 -3.48
CA LYS A 10 -2.38 -16.99 -3.12
C LYS A 10 -3.36 -17.75 -2.22
N LEU A 11 -4.67 -17.61 -2.51
CA LEU A 11 -5.71 -18.46 -1.93
C LEU A 11 -5.56 -19.86 -2.48
N GLN A 12 -5.61 -20.87 -1.62
CA GLN A 12 -5.53 -22.25 -2.07
C GLN A 12 -6.84 -22.65 -2.76
N LEU A 13 -6.74 -22.97 -4.04
CA LEU A 13 -7.84 -23.48 -4.86
C LEU A 13 -7.82 -25.00 -4.78
N MET A 14 -8.74 -25.56 -4.00
CA MET A 14 -8.79 -27.00 -3.74
C MET A 14 -9.21 -27.78 -4.97
N GLY A 15 -8.40 -28.75 -5.38
CA GLY A 15 -8.74 -29.69 -6.44
C GLY A 15 -9.80 -30.69 -5.99
N THR A 16 -10.61 -31.18 -6.94
CA THR A 16 -11.64 -32.20 -6.63
C THR A 16 -10.99 -33.47 -6.10
N GLY A 17 -11.42 -33.93 -4.93
CA GLY A 17 -10.88 -35.09 -4.22
C GLY A 17 -9.60 -34.81 -3.42
N ASP A 18 -9.05 -33.60 -3.49
CA ASP A 18 -7.94 -33.15 -2.68
C ASP A 18 -8.43 -32.64 -1.32
N ASN A 19 -7.55 -32.57 -0.32
CA ASN A 19 -7.86 -32.10 1.03
C ASN A 19 -8.98 -32.88 1.76
N ALA A 20 -9.16 -34.18 1.48
CA ALA A 20 -10.11 -35.02 2.18
C ALA A 20 -9.85 -35.00 3.69
N GLY A 21 -10.85 -34.59 4.48
CA GLY A 21 -10.76 -34.41 5.93
C GLY A 21 -10.09 -33.10 6.39
N THR A 22 -9.52 -32.30 5.50
CA THR A 22 -8.82 -31.03 5.83
C THR A 22 -9.39 -29.79 5.11
N TRP A 23 -10.38 -29.97 4.24
CA TRP A 23 -10.97 -28.88 3.45
C TRP A 23 -11.48 -27.70 4.32
N GLY A 24 -12.07 -28.00 5.51
CA GLY A 24 -12.51 -26.97 6.44
C GLY A 24 -11.36 -26.12 6.98
N ALA A 25 -10.22 -26.74 7.31
CA ALA A 25 -9.03 -26.01 7.73
C ALA A 25 -8.47 -25.13 6.60
N VAL A 26 -8.42 -25.64 5.37
CA VAL A 26 -7.99 -24.87 4.19
C VAL A 26 -8.93 -23.70 3.94
N THR A 27 -10.25 -23.90 4.02
CA THR A 27 -11.24 -22.83 3.87
C THR A 27 -11.06 -21.76 4.95
N ASN A 28 -10.86 -22.15 6.21
CA ASN A 28 -10.64 -21.21 7.31
C ASN A 28 -9.36 -20.38 7.11
N LEU A 29 -8.26 -20.98 6.62
CA LEU A 29 -7.04 -20.25 6.29
C LEU A 29 -7.25 -19.29 5.10
N ASN A 30 -7.97 -19.72 4.07
CA ASN A 30 -8.28 -18.86 2.93
C ASN A 30 -9.10 -17.62 3.33
N LEU A 31 -10.13 -17.81 4.16
CA LEU A 31 -11.04 -16.74 4.58
C LEU A 31 -10.48 -15.93 5.76
N GLY A 32 -10.13 -16.62 6.85
CA GLY A 32 -9.75 -16.00 8.12
C GLY A 32 -8.28 -15.56 8.19
N THR A 33 -7.46 -15.89 7.18
CA THR A 33 -6.09 -15.40 7.10
C THR A 33 -5.87 -14.69 5.78
N ALA A 34 -5.91 -15.40 4.66
CA ALA A 34 -5.47 -14.83 3.40
C ALA A 34 -6.39 -13.73 2.87
N LEU A 35 -7.70 -13.88 2.97
CA LEU A 35 -8.66 -12.84 2.58
C LEU A 35 -8.71 -11.71 3.62
N GLU A 36 -8.70 -12.04 4.91
CA GLU A 36 -8.70 -11.06 6.01
C GLU A 36 -7.51 -10.11 5.91
N GLU A 37 -6.29 -10.64 5.70
CA GLU A 37 -5.10 -9.82 5.45
C GLU A 37 -5.28 -8.87 4.27
N ALA A 38 -5.86 -9.35 3.17
CA ALA A 38 -6.01 -8.56 1.95
C ALA A 38 -7.03 -7.42 2.07
N VAL A 39 -8.02 -7.56 2.94
CA VAL A 39 -9.15 -6.61 3.09
C VAL A 39 -8.98 -5.71 4.31
N ALA A 40 -8.53 -6.24 5.44
CA ALA A 40 -8.48 -5.56 6.73
C ALA A 40 -7.10 -5.63 7.40
N GLY A 41 -6.17 -6.44 6.89
CA GLY A 41 -4.89 -6.70 7.52
C GLY A 41 -3.99 -5.45 7.59
N THR A 42 -3.33 -5.31 8.73
CA THR A 42 -2.27 -4.31 8.95
C THR A 42 -1.03 -5.03 9.48
N ILE A 43 0.14 -4.70 8.95
CA ILE A 43 1.40 -5.26 9.42
C ILE A 43 2.50 -4.19 9.49
N ASP A 44 3.37 -4.31 10.47
CA ASP A 44 4.59 -3.51 10.56
C ASP A 44 5.69 -4.11 9.67
N VAL A 45 6.29 -3.25 8.85
CA VAL A 45 7.44 -3.58 8.00
C VAL A 45 8.63 -2.81 8.55
N ALA A 46 9.51 -3.53 9.24
CA ALA A 46 10.67 -2.93 9.91
C ALA A 46 11.85 -2.72 8.95
N PHE A 47 12.38 -1.51 8.93
CA PHE A 47 13.59 -1.12 8.20
C PHE A 47 14.78 -1.03 9.16
N SER A 48 15.94 -1.45 8.69
CA SER A 48 17.22 -1.40 9.42
C SER A 48 18.32 -0.78 8.55
N SER A 49 18.07 0.43 8.05
CA SER A 49 18.95 1.18 7.15
C SER A 49 19.27 0.46 5.82
N ALA A 50 18.34 -0.40 5.38
CA ALA A 50 18.41 -1.15 4.12
C ALA A 50 17.04 -1.20 3.46
N ASP A 51 16.99 -1.48 2.15
CA ASP A 51 15.76 -1.76 1.43
C ASP A 51 15.11 -3.05 1.95
N VAL A 52 13.78 -3.11 1.92
CA VAL A 52 13.01 -4.28 2.35
C VAL A 52 12.29 -4.89 1.16
N THR A 53 12.37 -6.21 1.03
CA THR A 53 11.64 -6.97 0.01
C THR A 53 10.59 -7.87 0.68
N LEU A 54 9.33 -7.67 0.33
CA LEU A 54 8.25 -8.55 0.70
C LEU A 54 8.04 -9.60 -0.39
N THR A 55 7.95 -10.85 0.02
CA THR A 55 7.66 -11.97 -0.89
C THR A 55 6.23 -12.47 -0.71
N LEU A 56 5.72 -13.14 -1.73
CA LEU A 56 4.44 -13.83 -1.70
C LEU A 56 4.61 -15.20 -2.34
N THR A 57 4.36 -16.24 -1.57
CA THR A 57 4.52 -17.64 -2.00
C THR A 57 3.17 -18.34 -2.12
N ASP A 58 3.13 -19.48 -2.79
CA ASP A 58 1.95 -20.33 -2.92
C ASP A 58 1.60 -20.99 -1.56
N ALA A 59 1.04 -20.18 -0.65
CA ALA A 59 0.58 -20.58 0.67
C ALA A 59 -0.57 -19.66 1.12
N ASN A 60 -1.56 -20.24 1.79
CA ASN A 60 -2.69 -19.49 2.37
C ASN A 60 -2.47 -19.08 3.84
N THR A 61 -1.32 -19.44 4.43
CA THR A 61 -0.86 -18.94 5.73
C THR A 61 -0.53 -17.45 5.66
N ALA A 62 -0.37 -16.79 6.82
CA ALA A 62 -0.08 -15.36 6.91
C ALA A 62 1.17 -14.95 6.10
N GLN A 63 1.03 -13.85 5.33
CA GLN A 63 2.11 -13.31 4.50
C GLN A 63 2.09 -11.77 4.49
N PRO A 64 3.20 -11.10 4.85
CA PRO A 64 3.25 -9.63 4.96
C PRO A 64 2.76 -8.90 3.71
N ALA A 65 3.16 -9.34 2.51
CA ALA A 65 2.79 -8.70 1.25
C ALA A 65 1.29 -8.72 0.94
N ARG A 66 0.52 -9.55 1.65
CA ARG A 66 -0.92 -9.67 1.44
C ARG A 66 -1.71 -8.61 2.20
N ASN A 67 -1.16 -8.05 3.27
CA ASN A 67 -1.87 -7.09 4.10
C ASN A 67 -2.28 -5.84 3.32
N MET A 68 -3.47 -5.30 3.64
CA MET A 68 -3.99 -4.07 3.04
C MET A 68 -3.13 -2.88 3.42
N ARG A 69 -2.79 -2.74 4.70
CA ARG A 69 -1.99 -1.65 5.23
C ARG A 69 -0.60 -2.13 5.60
N LEU A 70 0.41 -1.47 5.07
CA LEU A 70 1.81 -1.67 5.43
C LEU A 70 2.29 -0.46 6.22
N ASN A 71 2.64 -0.67 7.47
CA ASN A 71 3.14 0.35 8.38
C ASN A 71 4.67 0.27 8.42
N LEU A 72 5.34 1.22 7.78
CA LEU A 72 6.80 1.25 7.68
C LEU A 72 7.38 1.81 8.97
N THR A 73 8.21 1.04 9.64
CA THR A 73 8.77 1.35 10.96
C THR A 73 10.29 1.14 10.98
N GLY A 74 10.94 1.58 12.05
CA GLY A 74 12.38 1.38 12.25
C GLY A 74 13.23 2.52 11.73
N THR A 75 14.43 2.22 11.25
CA THR A 75 15.43 3.21 10.84
C THR A 75 15.64 3.15 9.33
N SER A 76 15.44 4.27 8.64
CA SER A 76 15.69 4.38 7.20
C SER A 76 17.19 4.62 6.89
N GLY A 77 17.83 5.54 7.58
CA GLY A 77 19.22 5.92 7.30
C GLY A 77 19.40 6.47 5.88
N GLY A 78 18.45 7.27 5.41
CA GLY A 78 18.31 7.81 4.06
C GLY A 78 17.12 7.22 3.30
N ALA A 79 16.85 7.71 2.10
CA ALA A 79 15.77 7.21 1.25
C ALA A 79 15.92 5.71 0.98
N ARG A 80 14.82 4.95 1.10
CA ARG A 80 14.79 3.47 0.96
C ARG A 80 13.70 3.04 -0.01
N SER A 81 13.78 1.75 -0.39
CA SER A 81 12.73 1.11 -1.18
C SER A 81 12.06 -0.01 -0.39
N LEU A 82 10.73 -0.06 -0.51
CA LEU A 82 9.92 -1.23 -0.20
C LEU A 82 9.60 -1.94 -1.51
N ILE A 83 10.13 -3.14 -1.69
CA ILE A 83 9.92 -3.95 -2.88
C ILE A 83 8.77 -4.92 -2.59
N VAL A 84 7.70 -4.84 -3.37
CA VAL A 84 6.51 -5.68 -3.25
C VAL A 84 6.41 -6.64 -4.44
N PRO A 85 5.73 -7.80 -4.29
CA PRO A 85 5.53 -8.73 -5.40
C PRO A 85 4.68 -8.11 -6.51
N ALA A 86 4.87 -8.55 -7.76
CA ALA A 86 4.12 -8.14 -8.94
C ALA A 86 2.72 -8.78 -8.94
N ILE A 87 1.78 -8.22 -8.19
CA ILE A 87 0.39 -8.66 -8.07
C ILE A 87 -0.56 -7.47 -8.14
N GLU A 88 -1.75 -7.67 -8.67
CA GLU A 88 -2.77 -6.62 -8.68
C GLU A 88 -3.39 -6.46 -7.30
N LYS A 89 -3.10 -5.33 -6.63
CA LYS A 89 -3.54 -5.08 -5.26
C LYS A 89 -3.47 -3.61 -4.88
N MET A 90 -4.40 -3.16 -4.05
CA MET A 90 -4.30 -1.88 -3.36
C MET A 90 -3.48 -2.02 -2.08
N TYR A 91 -2.69 -0.99 -1.79
CA TYR A 91 -1.96 -0.84 -0.54
C TYR A 91 -2.22 0.52 0.09
N VAL A 92 -2.45 0.54 1.39
CA VAL A 92 -2.36 1.74 2.22
C VAL A 92 -0.97 1.75 2.85
N ILE A 93 -0.10 2.62 2.39
CA ILE A 93 1.27 2.74 2.92
C ILE A 93 1.32 3.86 3.95
N ASN A 94 1.63 3.54 5.18
CA ASN A 94 1.94 4.52 6.23
C ASN A 94 3.46 4.57 6.41
N ASN A 95 4.09 5.64 5.97
CA ASN A 95 5.54 5.80 6.11
C ASN A 95 5.86 6.47 7.46
N GLY A 96 6.15 5.67 8.48
CA GLY A 96 6.62 6.12 9.78
C GLY A 96 8.15 6.33 9.88
N LEU A 97 8.87 6.21 8.75
CA LEU A 97 10.32 6.43 8.71
C LEU A 97 10.66 7.92 8.69
N ALA A 98 11.92 8.24 9.00
CA ALA A 98 12.45 9.61 8.95
C ALA A 98 12.67 10.13 7.53
N ASP A 99 12.75 9.24 6.54
CA ASP A 99 13.02 9.55 5.14
C ASP A 99 11.91 9.04 4.22
N ALA A 100 11.89 9.51 2.96
CA ALA A 100 10.97 9.00 1.96
C ALA A 100 11.24 7.51 1.65
N CYS A 101 10.18 6.74 1.43
CA CYS A 101 10.26 5.34 1.03
C CYS A 101 9.57 5.13 -0.33
N THR A 102 10.31 4.62 -1.32
CA THR A 102 9.77 4.28 -2.63
C THR A 102 9.18 2.88 -2.61
N VAL A 103 7.87 2.76 -2.84
CA VAL A 103 7.18 1.47 -2.96
C VAL A 103 7.13 1.08 -4.43
N LYS A 104 7.68 -0.08 -4.78
CA LYS A 104 7.83 -0.50 -6.18
C LYS A 104 7.85 -2.02 -6.34
N VAL A 105 7.63 -2.49 -7.56
CA VAL A 105 7.98 -3.85 -7.98
C VAL A 105 9.46 -3.89 -8.35
N THR A 106 10.10 -5.03 -8.23
CA THR A 106 11.52 -5.23 -8.59
C THR A 106 11.82 -4.69 -9.99
N GLY A 107 12.86 -3.86 -10.10
CA GLY A 107 13.30 -3.29 -11.37
C GLY A 107 12.45 -2.12 -11.89
N GLN A 108 11.40 -1.72 -11.18
CA GLN A 108 10.48 -0.65 -11.57
C GLN A 108 10.74 0.65 -10.81
N THR A 109 10.06 1.72 -11.23
CA THR A 109 10.22 3.07 -10.67
C THR A 109 9.46 3.25 -9.36
N GLY A 110 8.18 2.83 -9.31
CA GLY A 110 7.31 2.94 -8.15
C GLY A 110 6.89 4.36 -7.78
N VAL A 111 6.39 4.50 -6.55
CA VAL A 111 5.93 5.77 -5.98
C VAL A 111 6.65 6.04 -4.67
N ALA A 112 7.23 7.23 -4.55
CA ALA A 112 7.85 7.68 -3.30
C ALA A 112 6.76 8.19 -2.33
N VAL A 113 6.70 7.61 -1.14
CA VAL A 113 5.86 8.06 -0.03
C VAL A 113 6.71 8.91 0.91
N PRO A 114 6.42 10.21 1.09
CA PRO A 114 7.22 11.07 1.96
C PRO A 114 7.19 10.62 3.42
N ALA A 115 8.20 11.00 4.19
CA ALA A 115 8.29 10.76 5.62
C ALA A 115 7.03 11.24 6.37
N GLY A 116 6.49 10.42 7.28
CA GLY A 116 5.33 10.73 8.10
C GLY A 116 3.99 10.82 7.35
N LYS A 117 3.93 10.37 6.09
CA LYS A 117 2.69 10.42 5.28
C LYS A 117 2.09 9.05 5.06
N THR A 118 0.75 9.05 4.92
CA THR A 118 -0.01 7.86 4.50
C THR A 118 -0.53 8.08 3.09
N THR A 119 -0.34 7.10 2.21
CA THR A 119 -0.71 7.19 0.79
C THR A 119 -1.45 5.92 0.36
N LEU A 120 -2.47 6.06 -0.48
CA LEU A 120 -3.14 4.95 -1.12
C LEU A 120 -2.49 4.68 -2.48
N LEU A 121 -1.96 3.48 -2.67
CA LEU A 121 -1.25 3.05 -3.87
C LEU A 121 -1.96 1.86 -4.52
N PHE A 122 -1.77 1.71 -5.82
CA PHE A 122 -2.23 0.55 -6.58
C PHE A 122 -1.03 -0.14 -7.25
N ASN A 123 -0.85 -1.42 -6.96
CA ASN A 123 0.04 -2.28 -7.72
C ASN A 123 -0.75 -2.89 -8.88
N ASN A 124 -0.37 -2.59 -10.11
CA ASN A 124 -1.07 -3.02 -11.31
C ASN A 124 -0.54 -4.34 -11.89
N GLY A 125 0.25 -5.07 -11.10
CA GLY A 125 0.90 -6.30 -11.54
C GLY A 125 2.24 -6.08 -12.26
N THR A 126 2.55 -4.86 -12.66
CA THR A 126 3.82 -4.48 -13.29
C THR A 126 4.63 -3.54 -12.41
N ASP A 127 3.99 -2.49 -11.89
CA ASP A 127 4.61 -1.54 -10.95
C ASP A 127 3.56 -0.99 -9.99
N VAL A 128 4.03 -0.28 -8.98
CA VAL A 128 3.20 0.47 -8.04
C VAL A 128 3.00 1.89 -8.57
N VAL A 129 1.73 2.30 -8.61
CA VAL A 129 1.30 3.62 -9.11
C VAL A 129 0.38 4.30 -8.08
N ASN A 130 0.17 5.61 -8.24
CA ASN A 130 -0.82 6.31 -7.43
C ASN A 130 -2.23 5.75 -7.72
N ALA A 131 -2.98 5.40 -6.67
CA ALA A 131 -4.34 4.90 -6.83
C ALA A 131 -5.34 6.00 -7.22
N ILE A 132 -5.04 7.25 -6.87
CA ILE A 132 -5.88 8.42 -7.17
C ILE A 132 -5.05 9.42 -7.97
N THR A 133 -5.45 9.65 -9.22
CA THR A 133 -4.78 10.60 -10.14
C THR A 133 -5.70 11.75 -10.57
N HIS A 134 -7.00 11.68 -10.21
CA HIS A 134 -7.97 12.70 -10.52
C HIS A 134 -8.99 12.85 -9.39
N LEU A 135 -9.28 14.08 -9.02
CA LEU A 135 -10.38 14.46 -8.14
C LEU A 135 -11.28 15.42 -8.89
N ALA A 136 -12.56 15.07 -9.04
CA ALA A 136 -13.54 15.95 -9.70
C ALA A 136 -13.79 17.24 -8.90
N SER A 137 -13.72 17.16 -7.58
CA SER A 137 -13.78 18.29 -6.66
C SER A 137 -13.05 17.94 -5.36
N LEU A 138 -12.55 18.97 -4.67
CA LEU A 138 -11.93 18.83 -3.35
C LEU A 138 -12.52 19.91 -2.43
N THR A 139 -13.18 19.46 -1.35
CA THR A 139 -13.60 20.34 -0.26
C THR A 139 -12.72 20.06 0.94
N LEU A 140 -12.02 21.07 1.42
CA LEU A 140 -11.17 20.98 2.60
C LEU A 140 -11.92 21.51 3.82
N ALA A 141 -11.86 20.81 4.93
CA ALA A 141 -12.40 21.28 6.21
C ALA A 141 -11.57 22.44 6.80
N THR A 142 -10.30 22.51 6.41
CA THR A 142 -9.37 23.59 6.75
C THR A 142 -8.72 24.10 5.47
N ASP A 143 -8.53 25.40 5.38
CA ASP A 143 -7.89 26.00 4.18
C ASP A 143 -6.50 25.41 3.95
N LEU A 144 -6.15 25.25 2.67
CA LEU A 144 -4.81 24.82 2.31
C LEU A 144 -3.79 25.89 2.72
N ALA A 145 -2.78 25.48 3.49
CA ALA A 145 -1.74 26.38 3.93
C ALA A 145 -0.94 26.97 2.74
N VAL A 146 -0.36 28.15 2.93
CA VAL A 146 0.49 28.78 1.90
C VAL A 146 1.65 27.89 1.48
N ALA A 147 2.25 27.19 2.44
CA ALA A 147 3.36 26.25 2.19
C ALA A 147 2.96 25.06 1.28
N ASP A 148 1.66 24.73 1.22
CA ASP A 148 1.11 23.64 0.40
C ASP A 148 0.46 24.17 -0.90
N GLY A 149 0.69 25.45 -1.24
CA GLY A 149 0.18 26.08 -2.46
C GLY A 149 -1.19 26.74 -2.32
N GLY A 150 -1.74 26.82 -1.11
CA GLY A 150 -2.96 27.58 -0.82
C GLY A 150 -2.69 29.07 -0.64
N THR A 151 -3.76 29.86 -0.57
CA THR A 151 -3.69 31.30 -0.24
C THR A 151 -3.61 31.55 1.26
N GLY A 152 -3.90 30.54 2.08
CA GLY A 152 -4.03 30.64 3.55
C GLY A 152 -5.28 31.41 3.97
N SER A 153 -6.24 31.63 3.07
CA SER A 153 -7.47 32.38 3.34
C SER A 153 -8.70 31.64 2.81
N SER A 154 -9.70 31.48 3.65
CA SER A 154 -11.00 30.90 3.31
C SER A 154 -11.86 31.79 2.44
N THR A 155 -11.59 33.10 2.44
CA THR A 155 -12.34 34.08 1.64
C THR A 155 -11.40 35.13 1.06
N LEU A 156 -11.63 35.47 -0.19
CA LEU A 156 -11.01 36.60 -0.86
C LEU A 156 -12.10 37.66 -1.07
N ALA A 157 -11.85 38.90 -0.66
CA ALA A 157 -12.79 39.97 -0.89
C ALA A 157 -12.96 40.19 -2.41
N ALA A 158 -14.19 40.48 -2.84
CA ALA A 158 -14.46 40.74 -4.26
C ALA A 158 -13.55 41.86 -4.78
N ASN A 159 -13.04 41.71 -6.00
CA ASN A 159 -12.12 42.64 -6.67
C ASN A 159 -10.71 42.79 -6.08
N ASN A 160 -10.30 41.90 -5.20
CA ASN A 160 -8.90 41.87 -4.74
C ASN A 160 -8.01 41.07 -5.70
N VAL A 161 -6.82 41.59 -5.97
CA VAL A 161 -5.77 40.92 -6.71
C VAL A 161 -4.83 40.27 -5.69
N LEU A 162 -4.57 38.95 -5.87
CA LEU A 162 -3.53 38.28 -5.11
C LEU A 162 -2.17 38.72 -5.66
N LEU A 163 -1.43 39.48 -4.87
CA LEU A 163 -0.06 39.83 -5.18
C LEU A 163 0.88 38.84 -4.48
N GLY A 164 1.67 38.10 -5.25
CA GLY A 164 2.79 37.31 -4.71
C GLY A 164 3.83 38.30 -4.15
N ASN A 165 4.11 38.16 -2.85
CA ASN A 165 5.26 38.82 -2.23
C ASN A 165 6.37 37.76 -2.16
N GLY A 166 7.29 37.80 -3.12
CA GLY A 166 8.35 36.82 -3.31
C GLY A 166 9.29 36.62 -2.13
#